data_201e9c3494359070e55ec555093a0fd7
#
_entry.id   201e9c3494359070e55ec555093a0fd7
#
_cell.length_a   1.000
_cell.length_b   1.000
_cell.length_c   1.000
_cell.angle_alpha   90.00
_cell.angle_beta   90.00
_cell.angle_gamma   90.00
#
_symmetry.space_group_name_H-M   'P 1'
#
loop_
_entity.id
_entity.type
_entity.pdbx_description
1 polymer ?
#
loop_
_entity_poly.entity_id
_entity_poly.type
_entity_poly.pdbx_seq_one_letter_code
_entity_poly.pdbx_strand_id
1 'polypeptide(L)'
;MHVERRWSAALLAAGLAAASLTACSASEDKVPSIGYSFDNVVNNYNARTVDGAASGARQAFTRVQVGFSYLGPDGDALSDNDIGTVAVVPGDVLTLQYTIAPAAKYSDGAPMACDDLVLAWAANSGRFATDRPLFDAASTAGYSDIASIDCVPGSKDATVVFAPGRSYQNWRALFGATDLLPAHVAARAAGVPNVVDPIVAGDDGVVSRIADFWNTGWTLTPGSVDTSLLPSAGPYRVDSYTPEDGLVLVANDAWWGIPPETQRVVIWPKGTDVPAKIADGSLDVIDQGAGAIDLGSTEGFETVTEPSRGVEQLTFATQGALAEASARRAVAACIPRTDLFDTLGHPGFEAPPAGPSSSVVDSRLMQPDTLVYPSVAATVGDRYQRSDLDRAGKELAASGNSALTVRVGYLAPDARRSQLVSRMATDCAAAGITVEDASSPEFTPSALRAGTVDAVLGGAGSLPGPTGSASSVVARYSLRTGIGLNVGGYSNGRIDSIVDQLAVTDDPERVLALATEGENILWNDMPSLPLYSEPRTTVVSDGMQDVVANPTAAGAGWNMDRWVLLK
;
A
#
# COMPACT_ATOMS: atom_id res chain seq x y z
N MET A 1 35.60 -86.36 35.98
CA MET A 1 35.63 -86.58 37.48
C MET A 1 35.18 -85.23 38.07
N HIS A 2 33.96 -85.14 38.54
CA HIS A 2 33.51 -84.87 39.93
C HIS A 2 34.11 -83.56 40.52
N VAL A 3 33.45 -82.60 41.14
CA VAL A 3 32.25 -82.66 41.99
C VAL A 3 31.75 -81.21 42.17
N GLU A 4 30.45 -81.00 42.27
CA GLU A 4 29.68 -79.85 42.75
C GLU A 4 30.17 -79.28 44.11
N ARG A 5 29.81 -77.97 44.34
CA ARG A 5 28.98 -77.51 45.48
C ARG A 5 28.91 -75.97 45.53
N ARG A 6 27.79 -75.50 45.37
CA ARG A 6 26.82 -74.69 46.14
C ARG A 6 27.31 -73.94 47.39
N TRP A 7 26.76 -72.78 47.58
CA TRP A 7 26.23 -72.03 48.74
C TRP A 7 26.73 -70.56 48.69
N SER A 8 26.03 -69.56 48.79
CA SER A 8 24.81 -68.99 49.32
C SER A 8 25.01 -67.47 49.49
N ALA A 9 24.03 -66.74 49.06
CA ALA A 9 23.58 -65.42 49.40
C ALA A 9 24.25 -64.63 50.54
N ALA A 10 24.54 -63.35 50.28
CA ALA A 10 24.29 -62.19 51.17
C ALA A 10 24.00 -60.94 50.39
N LEU A 11 22.81 -60.41 50.61
CA LEU A 11 22.31 -59.07 50.16
C LEU A 11 23.15 -57.99 50.84
N LEU A 12 23.58 -57.01 50.04
CA LEU A 12 23.80 -55.61 50.49
C LEU A 12 23.29 -54.67 49.47
N ALA A 13 22.12 -54.07 49.78
CA ALA A 13 21.50 -52.98 49.07
C ALA A 13 22.32 -51.71 49.30
N ALA A 14 22.92 -51.17 48.21
CA ALA A 14 23.41 -49.79 48.15
C ALA A 14 22.58 -49.06 47.11
N GLY A 15 21.63 -48.28 47.62
CA GLY A 15 20.81 -47.40 46.79
C GLY A 15 21.65 -46.27 46.19
N LEU A 16 21.85 -46.29 44.88
CA LEU A 16 22.19 -45.10 44.09
C LEU A 16 20.88 -44.49 43.68
N ALA A 17 20.49 -43.39 44.36
CA ALA A 17 19.49 -42.46 43.89
C ALA A 17 20.07 -41.73 42.65
N ALA A 18 19.73 -42.19 41.45
CA ALA A 18 19.87 -41.41 40.24
C ALA A 18 18.80 -40.32 40.29
N ALA A 19 19.20 -39.12 40.73
CA ALA A 19 18.41 -37.90 40.49
C ALA A 19 18.41 -37.63 38.98
N SER A 20 17.38 -38.11 38.30
CA SER A 20 17.01 -37.64 36.96
C SER A 20 16.61 -36.18 37.10
N LEU A 21 17.53 -35.28 36.77
CA LEU A 21 17.23 -33.88 36.39
C LEU A 21 16.41 -33.94 35.09
N THR A 22 15.11 -34.10 35.22
CA THR A 22 14.18 -33.65 34.18
C THR A 22 14.30 -32.14 34.17
N ALA A 23 15.16 -31.62 33.29
CA ALA A 23 15.01 -30.26 32.79
C ALA A 23 13.66 -30.23 32.06
N CYS A 24 12.62 -29.78 32.72
CA CYS A 24 11.47 -29.25 32.04
C CYS A 24 11.97 -28.01 31.30
N SER A 25 12.42 -28.19 30.05
CA SER A 25 12.29 -27.11 29.08
C SER A 25 10.78 -26.92 28.96
N ALA A 26 10.24 -25.85 29.54
CA ALA A 26 8.92 -25.39 29.18
C ALA A 26 9.00 -25.17 27.66
N SER A 27 8.37 -26.02 26.88
CA SER A 27 8.13 -25.75 25.48
C SER A 27 7.15 -24.59 25.48
N GLU A 28 7.61 -23.42 25.03
CA GLU A 28 6.72 -22.34 24.75
C GLU A 28 5.72 -22.83 23.69
N ASP A 29 4.43 -22.85 24.04
CA ASP A 29 3.39 -23.34 23.15
C ASP A 29 3.05 -22.25 22.13
N LYS A 30 2.90 -22.63 20.86
CA LYS A 30 2.43 -21.73 19.80
C LYS A 30 0.98 -21.30 20.07
N VAL A 31 0.73 -19.99 20.03
CA VAL A 31 -0.63 -19.44 20.12
C VAL A 31 -1.33 -19.61 18.77
N PRO A 32 -2.58 -20.12 18.70
CA PRO A 32 -3.24 -20.45 17.45
C PRO A 32 -3.79 -19.24 16.69
N SER A 33 -3.82 -18.06 17.29
CA SER A 33 -4.38 -16.84 16.70
C SER A 33 -3.55 -15.63 17.06
N ILE A 34 -3.26 -14.78 16.07
CA ILE A 34 -2.54 -13.51 16.23
C ILE A 34 -3.48 -12.35 15.88
N GLY A 35 -3.50 -11.32 16.72
CA GLY A 35 -4.19 -10.06 16.47
C GLY A 35 -3.29 -9.06 15.76
N TYR A 36 -3.77 -8.48 14.66
CA TYR A 36 -3.07 -7.47 13.87
C TYR A 36 -3.93 -6.23 13.69
N SER A 37 -3.40 -5.06 13.96
CA SER A 37 -4.09 -3.78 13.73
C SER A 37 -3.26 -2.84 12.87
N PHE A 38 -3.96 -2.02 12.07
CA PHE A 38 -3.36 -0.93 11.32
C PHE A 38 -4.33 0.27 11.23
N ASP A 39 -3.78 1.43 10.90
CA ASP A 39 -4.48 2.72 10.91
C ASP A 39 -5.27 3.03 9.63
N ASN A 40 -5.82 2.00 8.98
CA ASN A 40 -6.64 2.15 7.79
C ASN A 40 -7.89 1.27 7.83
N VAL A 41 -8.91 1.62 7.05
CA VAL A 41 -10.12 0.82 6.90
C VAL A 41 -9.89 -0.29 5.87
N VAL A 42 -10.61 -1.42 6.01
CA VAL A 42 -10.65 -2.49 5.00
C VAL A 42 -12.05 -2.49 4.39
N ASN A 43 -12.23 -1.72 3.34
CA ASN A 43 -13.52 -1.54 2.67
C ASN A 43 -13.57 -2.12 1.25
N ASN A 44 -12.49 -2.75 0.79
CA ASN A 44 -12.41 -3.32 -0.54
C ASN A 44 -11.45 -4.52 -0.56
N TYR A 45 -11.83 -5.60 -1.23
CA TYR A 45 -10.94 -6.72 -1.54
C TYR A 45 -10.03 -6.39 -2.73
N ASN A 46 -10.48 -5.51 -3.64
CA ASN A 46 -9.74 -5.04 -4.79
C ASN A 46 -8.86 -3.82 -4.41
N ALA A 47 -7.58 -4.04 -4.14
CA ALA A 47 -6.61 -3.00 -3.83
C ALA A 47 -6.20 -2.14 -5.04
N ARG A 48 -6.78 -2.36 -6.23
CA ARG A 48 -6.41 -1.68 -7.47
C ARG A 48 -7.39 -0.59 -7.91
N THR A 49 -8.58 -0.51 -7.30
CA THR A 49 -9.47 0.65 -7.47
C THR A 49 -8.90 1.87 -6.73
N VAL A 50 -9.37 3.07 -7.05
CA VAL A 50 -8.91 4.31 -6.39
C VAL A 50 -9.11 4.24 -4.87
N ASP A 51 -10.33 3.91 -4.43
CA ASP A 51 -10.64 3.82 -3.00
C ASP A 51 -10.04 2.56 -2.34
N GLY A 52 -9.93 1.45 -3.08
CA GLY A 52 -9.26 0.24 -2.61
C GLY A 52 -7.75 0.42 -2.39
N ALA A 53 -7.09 1.15 -3.28
CA ALA A 53 -5.67 1.51 -3.13
C ALA A 53 -5.43 2.47 -1.95
N ALA A 54 -6.43 3.25 -1.58
CA ALA A 54 -6.40 4.14 -0.43
C ALA A 54 -6.76 3.44 0.89
N SER A 55 -7.28 2.22 0.83
CA SER A 55 -7.65 1.40 1.99
C SER A 55 -6.49 0.54 2.50
N GLY A 56 -6.72 -0.18 3.62
CA GLY A 56 -5.81 -1.18 4.16
C GLY A 56 -5.80 -2.52 3.39
N ALA A 57 -6.38 -2.58 2.19
CA ALA A 57 -6.48 -3.82 1.43
C ALA A 57 -5.13 -4.48 1.16
N ARG A 58 -4.07 -3.71 0.87
CA ARG A 58 -2.72 -4.25 0.67
C ARG A 58 -2.14 -4.84 1.95
N GLN A 59 -2.33 -4.16 3.10
CA GLN A 59 -1.87 -4.65 4.40
C GLN A 59 -2.62 -5.93 4.80
N ALA A 60 -3.94 -5.98 4.53
CA ALA A 60 -4.77 -7.12 4.88
C ALA A 60 -4.59 -8.33 3.95
N PHE A 61 -4.36 -8.10 2.64
CA PHE A 61 -4.53 -9.16 1.64
C PHE A 61 -3.26 -9.57 0.90
N THR A 62 -2.08 -9.04 1.22
CA THR A 62 -0.82 -9.44 0.56
C THR A 62 -0.57 -10.95 0.62
N ARG A 63 -0.99 -11.63 1.72
CA ARG A 63 -0.86 -13.10 1.87
C ARG A 63 -2.18 -13.86 1.66
N VAL A 64 -3.17 -13.17 1.09
CA VAL A 64 -4.46 -13.72 0.62
C VAL A 64 -4.52 -13.71 -0.91
N GLN A 65 -4.13 -12.57 -1.50
CA GLN A 65 -4.05 -12.35 -2.94
C GLN A 65 -2.59 -12.32 -3.37
N VAL A 66 -2.03 -13.47 -3.61
CA VAL A 66 -0.64 -13.63 -4.03
C VAL A 66 -0.48 -13.31 -5.52
N GLY A 67 0.76 -13.01 -5.92
CA GLY A 67 1.15 -12.73 -7.30
C GLY A 67 2.58 -13.16 -7.53
N PHE A 68 3.15 -12.86 -8.71
CA PHE A 68 4.52 -13.25 -9.07
C PHE A 68 5.61 -12.53 -8.25
N SER A 69 5.20 -11.49 -7.50
CA SER A 69 6.08 -10.77 -6.58
C SER A 69 5.28 -10.17 -5.44
N TYR A 70 5.98 -9.77 -4.38
CA TYR A 70 5.46 -8.95 -3.28
C TYR A 70 6.51 -7.91 -2.89
N LEU A 71 6.09 -6.82 -2.23
CA LEU A 71 7.01 -5.77 -1.79
C LEU A 71 7.70 -6.20 -0.49
N GLY A 72 9.02 -6.33 -0.53
CA GLY A 72 9.84 -6.59 0.64
C GLY A 72 10.09 -5.34 1.49
N PRO A 73 10.75 -5.50 2.66
CA PRO A 73 11.01 -4.40 3.59
C PRO A 73 11.95 -3.33 3.02
N ASP A 74 12.78 -3.69 2.04
CA ASP A 74 13.63 -2.73 1.33
C ASP A 74 12.87 -1.96 0.23
N GLY A 75 11.58 -2.29 0.02
CA GLY A 75 10.74 -1.72 -1.02
C GLY A 75 10.95 -2.33 -2.41
N ASP A 76 11.77 -3.35 -2.52
CA ASP A 76 11.99 -4.09 -3.76
C ASP A 76 10.91 -5.14 -4.00
N ALA A 77 10.63 -5.40 -5.28
CA ALA A 77 9.76 -6.49 -5.69
C ALA A 77 10.51 -7.83 -5.57
N LEU A 78 10.18 -8.61 -4.55
CA LEU A 78 10.70 -9.95 -4.32
C LEU A 78 9.86 -10.97 -5.08
N SER A 79 10.50 -11.89 -5.81
CA SER A 79 9.80 -12.94 -6.56
C SER A 79 9.12 -13.93 -5.62
N ASP A 80 7.86 -14.27 -5.90
CA ASP A 80 7.11 -15.34 -5.23
C ASP A 80 7.13 -16.59 -6.12
N ASN A 81 8.10 -17.46 -5.87
CA ASN A 81 8.31 -18.68 -6.67
C ASN A 81 7.24 -19.76 -6.44
N ASP A 82 6.44 -19.66 -5.39
CA ASP A 82 5.30 -20.56 -5.17
C ASP A 82 4.20 -20.31 -6.22
N ILE A 83 4.08 -19.07 -6.72
CA ILE A 83 3.11 -18.69 -7.74
C ILE A 83 3.56 -19.11 -9.14
N GLY A 84 4.86 -19.01 -9.40
CA GLY A 84 5.41 -19.34 -10.70
C GLY A 84 6.71 -18.60 -11.02
N THR A 85 7.00 -18.49 -12.31
CA THR A 85 8.22 -17.86 -12.80
C THR A 85 7.93 -16.83 -13.87
N VAL A 86 8.82 -15.82 -13.96
CA VAL A 86 8.81 -14.81 -15.01
C VAL A 86 10.18 -14.80 -15.68
N ALA A 87 10.21 -14.96 -17.00
CA ALA A 87 11.44 -14.93 -17.79
C ALA A 87 11.38 -13.85 -18.87
N VAL A 88 12.49 -13.13 -19.05
CA VAL A 88 12.64 -12.20 -20.18
C VAL A 88 12.94 -12.99 -21.43
N VAL A 89 12.13 -12.83 -22.47
CA VAL A 89 12.36 -13.42 -23.80
C VAL A 89 13.23 -12.46 -24.60
N PRO A 90 14.38 -12.89 -25.12
CA PRO A 90 15.25 -12.04 -25.93
C PRO A 90 14.54 -11.53 -27.20
N GLY A 91 14.67 -10.23 -27.50
CA GLY A 91 14.05 -9.61 -28.68
C GLY A 91 14.22 -8.09 -28.68
N ASP A 92 13.67 -7.43 -29.70
CA ASP A 92 13.75 -5.98 -29.88
C ASP A 92 12.80 -5.19 -28.94
N VAL A 93 11.80 -5.88 -28.39
CA VAL A 93 10.85 -5.32 -27.44
C VAL A 93 10.86 -6.15 -26.17
N LEU A 94 10.63 -5.50 -25.03
CA LEU A 94 10.49 -6.21 -23.75
C LEU A 94 9.34 -7.22 -23.88
N THR A 95 9.67 -8.49 -23.72
CA THR A 95 8.71 -9.60 -23.75
C THR A 95 8.95 -10.47 -22.53
N LEU A 96 7.91 -10.75 -21.77
CA LEU A 96 7.95 -11.53 -20.54
C LEU A 96 7.13 -12.80 -20.71
N GLN A 97 7.73 -13.94 -20.41
CA GLN A 97 7.04 -15.22 -20.32
C GLN A 97 6.69 -15.48 -18.86
N TYR A 98 5.40 -15.52 -18.55
CA TYR A 98 4.86 -15.93 -17.26
C TYR A 98 4.45 -17.39 -17.31
N THR A 99 4.89 -18.17 -16.30
CA THR A 99 4.48 -19.57 -16.13
C THR A 99 3.97 -19.75 -14.71
N ILE A 100 2.66 -20.00 -14.58
CA ILE A 100 1.98 -20.21 -13.29
C ILE A 100 2.25 -21.64 -12.83
N ALA A 101 2.53 -21.83 -11.54
CA ALA A 101 2.76 -23.16 -10.96
C ALA A 101 1.59 -24.11 -11.27
N PRO A 102 1.86 -25.37 -11.66
CA PRO A 102 0.80 -26.32 -12.02
C PRO A 102 -0.21 -26.55 -10.90
N ALA A 103 0.22 -26.48 -9.63
CA ALA A 103 -0.62 -26.68 -8.45
C ALA A 103 -1.43 -25.43 -8.07
N ALA A 104 -1.12 -24.26 -8.64
CA ALA A 104 -1.73 -22.99 -8.29
C ALA A 104 -3.25 -22.99 -8.56
N LYS A 105 -4.02 -22.74 -7.49
CA LYS A 105 -5.48 -22.73 -7.49
C LYS A 105 -6.01 -21.80 -6.39
N TYR A 106 -7.22 -21.36 -6.56
CA TYR A 106 -7.96 -20.62 -5.53
C TYR A 106 -8.55 -21.53 -4.45
N SER A 107 -8.95 -20.96 -3.32
CA SER A 107 -9.55 -21.67 -2.18
C SER A 107 -10.90 -22.31 -2.49
N ASP A 108 -11.58 -21.89 -3.55
CA ASP A 108 -12.82 -22.50 -4.08
C ASP A 108 -12.54 -23.65 -5.07
N GLY A 109 -11.26 -23.96 -5.33
CA GLY A 109 -10.81 -25.02 -6.22
C GLY A 109 -10.61 -24.60 -7.67
N ALA A 110 -10.99 -23.40 -8.08
CA ALA A 110 -10.74 -22.89 -9.43
C ALA A 110 -9.23 -22.76 -9.69
N PRO A 111 -8.72 -23.17 -10.88
CA PRO A 111 -7.30 -23.02 -11.18
C PRO A 111 -6.95 -21.53 -11.33
N MET A 112 -5.81 -21.11 -10.78
CA MET A 112 -5.19 -19.85 -11.15
C MET A 112 -4.67 -19.98 -12.59
N ALA A 113 -4.96 -19.02 -13.46
CA ALA A 113 -4.69 -19.11 -14.90
C ALA A 113 -4.27 -17.77 -15.51
N CYS A 114 -3.83 -17.79 -16.77
CA CYS A 114 -3.47 -16.56 -17.47
C CYS A 114 -4.65 -15.58 -17.62
N ASP A 115 -5.89 -16.04 -17.42
CA ASP A 115 -7.09 -15.21 -17.35
C ASP A 115 -6.97 -14.11 -16.28
N ASP A 116 -6.34 -14.41 -15.13
CA ASP A 116 -6.11 -13.47 -14.04
C ASP A 116 -5.15 -12.34 -14.47
N LEU A 117 -4.13 -12.67 -15.29
CA LEU A 117 -3.21 -11.68 -15.86
C LEU A 117 -3.93 -10.78 -16.88
N VAL A 118 -4.78 -11.38 -17.72
CA VAL A 118 -5.57 -10.64 -18.73
C VAL A 118 -6.54 -9.69 -18.06
N LEU A 119 -7.23 -10.11 -16.99
CA LEU A 119 -8.10 -9.23 -16.20
C LEU A 119 -7.31 -8.06 -15.58
N ALA A 120 -6.16 -8.36 -14.95
CA ALA A 120 -5.32 -7.34 -14.33
C ALA A 120 -4.82 -6.32 -15.37
N TRP A 121 -4.40 -6.78 -16.55
CA TRP A 121 -4.00 -5.91 -17.64
C TRP A 121 -5.16 -5.07 -18.18
N ALA A 122 -6.30 -5.68 -18.48
CA ALA A 122 -7.46 -4.96 -18.98
C ALA A 122 -7.86 -3.83 -18.03
N ALA A 123 -7.94 -4.15 -16.74
CA ALA A 123 -8.35 -3.19 -15.71
C ALA A 123 -7.35 -2.03 -15.54
N ASN A 124 -6.04 -2.32 -15.56
CA ASN A 124 -5.02 -1.32 -15.27
C ASN A 124 -4.36 -0.69 -16.52
N SER A 125 -4.69 -1.13 -17.73
CA SER A 125 -4.06 -0.59 -18.96
C SER A 125 -4.55 0.78 -19.39
N GLY A 126 -5.75 1.19 -18.94
CA GLY A 126 -6.42 2.40 -19.41
C GLY A 126 -6.95 2.31 -20.85
N ARG A 127 -6.90 1.14 -21.49
CA ARG A 127 -7.32 0.95 -22.90
C ARG A 127 -8.82 0.91 -23.10
N PHE A 128 -9.54 0.41 -22.10
CA PHE A 128 -10.98 0.25 -22.19
C PHE A 128 -11.65 1.52 -21.63
N ALA A 129 -12.12 2.35 -22.55
CA ALA A 129 -12.71 3.64 -22.22
C ALA A 129 -13.80 4.00 -23.25
N THR A 130 -14.81 4.73 -22.78
CA THR A 130 -15.74 5.49 -23.61
C THR A 130 -15.37 6.98 -23.48
N ASP A 131 -16.24 7.82 -22.93
CA ASP A 131 -15.90 9.19 -22.53
C ASP A 131 -14.97 9.23 -21.29
N ARG A 132 -14.89 8.12 -20.56
CA ARG A 132 -14.04 7.92 -19.38
C ARG A 132 -13.57 6.45 -19.32
N PRO A 133 -12.51 6.16 -18.56
CA PRO A 133 -12.10 4.77 -18.31
C PRO A 133 -13.26 3.94 -17.77
N LEU A 134 -13.41 2.70 -18.28
CA LEU A 134 -14.41 1.74 -17.76
C LEU A 134 -14.01 1.22 -16.38
N PHE A 135 -12.72 0.97 -16.18
CA PHE A 135 -12.17 0.51 -14.90
C PHE A 135 -11.69 1.72 -14.09
N ASP A 136 -12.13 1.84 -12.83
CA ASP A 136 -11.67 2.88 -11.89
C ASP A 136 -10.32 2.52 -11.27
N ALA A 137 -9.36 2.19 -12.14
CA ALA A 137 -8.03 1.78 -11.72
C ALA A 137 -7.25 2.93 -11.09
N ALA A 138 -6.61 2.65 -9.94
CA ALA A 138 -5.78 3.60 -9.22
C ALA A 138 -4.59 4.07 -10.08
N SER A 139 -3.96 3.17 -10.83
CA SER A 139 -2.79 3.48 -11.63
C SER A 139 -2.71 2.59 -12.87
N THR A 140 -2.17 3.16 -13.96
CA THR A 140 -1.85 2.42 -15.20
C THR A 140 -0.35 2.15 -15.35
N ALA A 141 0.47 2.46 -14.33
CA ALA A 141 1.92 2.33 -14.39
C ALA A 141 2.35 0.92 -14.85
N GLY A 142 3.09 0.87 -15.95
CA GLY A 142 3.59 -0.36 -16.58
C GLY A 142 2.53 -1.15 -17.37
N TYR A 143 1.28 -1.22 -16.90
CA TYR A 143 0.21 -1.92 -17.61
C TYR A 143 -0.20 -1.21 -18.92
N SER A 144 -0.14 0.13 -18.96
CA SER A 144 -0.37 0.90 -20.19
C SER A 144 0.70 0.69 -21.25
N ASP A 145 1.88 0.21 -20.86
CA ASP A 145 3.01 -0.07 -21.74
C ASP A 145 2.94 -1.46 -22.41
N ILE A 146 2.08 -2.35 -21.89
CA ILE A 146 1.85 -3.69 -22.46
C ILE A 146 1.02 -3.55 -23.74
N ALA A 147 1.56 -4.05 -24.84
CA ALA A 147 0.88 -4.08 -26.14
C ALA A 147 -0.16 -5.19 -26.23
N SER A 148 0.20 -6.40 -25.77
CA SER A 148 -0.69 -7.58 -25.79
C SER A 148 -0.30 -8.59 -24.72
N ILE A 149 -1.25 -9.45 -24.38
CA ILE A 149 -1.02 -10.67 -23.61
C ILE A 149 -1.54 -11.84 -24.41
N ASP A 150 -0.65 -12.75 -24.79
CA ASP A 150 -1.05 -14.02 -25.41
C ASP A 150 -1.40 -15.01 -24.31
N CYS A 151 -2.67 -15.36 -24.24
CA CYS A 151 -3.26 -16.24 -23.24
C CYS A 151 -4.36 -17.09 -23.88
N VAL A 152 -4.25 -18.40 -23.74
CA VAL A 152 -5.35 -19.31 -24.04
C VAL A 152 -6.16 -19.48 -22.76
N PRO A 153 -7.48 -19.23 -22.74
CA PRO A 153 -8.28 -19.32 -21.53
C PRO A 153 -8.01 -20.60 -20.72
N GLY A 154 -7.71 -20.43 -19.43
CA GLY A 154 -7.36 -21.54 -18.52
C GLY A 154 -5.91 -22.03 -18.60
N SER A 155 -5.06 -21.46 -19.45
CA SER A 155 -3.63 -21.82 -19.54
C SER A 155 -2.85 -21.37 -18.30
N LYS A 156 -1.78 -22.12 -17.99
CA LYS A 156 -0.79 -21.73 -16.98
C LYS A 156 0.29 -20.80 -17.54
N ASP A 157 0.32 -20.60 -18.84
CA ASP A 157 1.32 -19.81 -19.52
C ASP A 157 0.70 -18.56 -20.14
N ALA A 158 1.43 -17.44 -20.06
CA ALA A 158 1.09 -16.20 -20.74
C ALA A 158 2.35 -15.52 -21.27
N THR A 159 2.28 -14.96 -22.48
CA THR A 159 3.35 -14.10 -23.03
C THR A 159 2.87 -12.65 -23.00
N VAL A 160 3.58 -11.80 -22.27
CA VAL A 160 3.31 -10.36 -22.14
C VAL A 160 4.28 -9.59 -23.02
N VAL A 161 3.76 -8.90 -24.04
CA VAL A 161 4.56 -8.14 -25.00
C VAL A 161 4.36 -6.65 -24.76
N PHE A 162 5.45 -5.92 -24.56
CA PHE A 162 5.42 -4.47 -24.39
C PHE A 162 5.44 -3.74 -25.74
N ALA A 163 4.95 -2.51 -25.77
CA ALA A 163 5.01 -1.68 -26.96
C ALA A 163 6.47 -1.30 -27.28
N PRO A 164 6.82 -1.10 -28.56
CA PRO A 164 8.17 -0.68 -28.95
C PRO A 164 8.60 0.61 -28.23
N GLY A 165 9.81 0.60 -27.64
CA GLY A 165 10.35 1.72 -26.88
C GLY A 165 9.72 1.92 -25.49
N ARG A 166 8.88 0.98 -25.02
CA ARG A 166 8.19 1.03 -23.72
C ARG A 166 8.68 -0.09 -22.79
N SER A 167 10.01 -0.23 -22.65
CA SER A 167 10.61 -1.18 -21.70
C SER A 167 10.47 -0.67 -20.27
N TYR A 168 9.32 -0.96 -19.66
CA TYR A 168 9.00 -0.54 -18.29
C TYR A 168 10.03 -1.08 -17.30
N GLN A 169 10.71 -0.20 -16.54
CA GLN A 169 11.85 -0.58 -15.71
C GLN A 169 11.43 -1.45 -14.52
N ASN A 170 10.27 -1.17 -13.92
CA ASN A 170 9.78 -1.92 -12.76
C ASN A 170 8.87 -3.11 -13.14
N TRP A 171 9.13 -3.76 -14.28
CA TRP A 171 8.29 -4.86 -14.76
C TRP A 171 8.15 -6.02 -13.75
N ARG A 172 9.13 -6.20 -12.84
CA ARG A 172 9.08 -7.23 -11.79
C ARG A 172 7.98 -7.00 -10.76
N ALA A 173 7.49 -5.78 -10.63
CA ALA A 173 6.39 -5.44 -9.73
C ALA A 173 5.01 -5.64 -10.36
N LEU A 174 4.93 -5.93 -11.67
CA LEU A 174 3.66 -6.20 -12.34
C LEU A 174 3.14 -7.59 -11.98
N PHE A 175 1.81 -7.72 -11.91
CA PHE A 175 1.14 -8.96 -11.53
C PHE A 175 1.61 -9.49 -10.17
N GLY A 176 1.96 -8.57 -9.27
CA GLY A 176 2.38 -8.87 -7.92
C GLY A 176 1.20 -9.15 -6.98
N ALA A 177 1.52 -9.37 -5.71
CA ALA A 177 0.52 -9.54 -4.66
C ALA A 177 -0.46 -8.36 -4.64
N THR A 178 -1.75 -8.65 -4.50
CA THR A 178 -2.90 -7.73 -4.59
C THR A 178 -3.18 -7.13 -5.97
N ASP A 179 -2.46 -7.56 -7.01
CA ASP A 179 -2.74 -7.16 -8.39
C ASP A 179 -3.63 -8.19 -9.12
N LEU A 180 -3.48 -9.47 -8.78
CA LEU A 180 -4.22 -10.57 -9.39
C LEU A 180 -5.51 -10.85 -8.61
N LEU A 181 -6.63 -10.65 -9.27
CA LEU A 181 -7.96 -10.94 -8.76
C LEU A 181 -8.57 -12.14 -9.48
N PRO A 182 -9.46 -12.92 -8.84
CA PRO A 182 -10.00 -14.15 -9.42
C PRO A 182 -10.87 -13.87 -10.65
N ALA A 183 -10.29 -14.03 -11.85
CA ALA A 183 -10.93 -13.74 -13.12
C ALA A 183 -12.21 -14.56 -13.35
N HIS A 184 -12.26 -15.81 -12.84
CA HIS A 184 -13.45 -16.66 -12.93
C HIS A 184 -14.65 -16.08 -12.14
N VAL A 185 -14.41 -15.34 -11.06
CA VAL A 185 -15.47 -14.63 -10.31
C VAL A 185 -16.02 -13.46 -11.14
N ALA A 186 -15.13 -12.66 -11.74
CA ALA A 186 -15.52 -11.57 -12.63
C ALA A 186 -16.26 -12.08 -13.88
N ALA A 187 -15.79 -13.18 -14.48
CA ALA A 187 -16.45 -13.83 -15.62
C ALA A 187 -17.87 -14.29 -15.26
N ARG A 188 -18.02 -14.97 -14.11
CA ARG A 188 -19.33 -15.42 -13.60
C ARG A 188 -20.28 -14.24 -13.38
N ALA A 189 -19.80 -13.15 -12.77
CA ALA A 189 -20.59 -11.95 -12.53
C ALA A 189 -21.02 -11.26 -13.84
N ALA A 190 -20.15 -11.26 -14.85
CA ALA A 190 -20.45 -10.72 -16.18
C ALA A 190 -21.30 -11.66 -17.07
N GLY A 191 -21.57 -12.90 -16.62
CA GLY A 191 -22.36 -13.90 -17.36
C GLY A 191 -21.64 -14.47 -18.58
N VAL A 192 -20.30 -14.64 -18.50
CA VAL A 192 -19.45 -15.19 -19.57
C VAL A 192 -18.60 -16.36 -19.08
N PRO A 193 -18.15 -17.26 -19.98
CA PRO A 193 -17.37 -18.44 -19.59
C PRO A 193 -15.94 -18.09 -19.14
N ASN A 194 -15.33 -17.02 -19.66
CA ASN A 194 -14.02 -16.50 -19.29
C ASN A 194 -13.94 -15.01 -19.61
N VAL A 195 -12.93 -14.31 -19.07
CA VAL A 195 -12.69 -12.89 -19.34
C VAL A 195 -11.83 -12.64 -20.58
N VAL A 196 -11.04 -13.63 -21.01
CA VAL A 196 -10.03 -13.49 -22.08
C VAL A 196 -10.69 -13.20 -23.42
N ASP A 197 -11.64 -14.04 -23.82
CA ASP A 197 -12.28 -13.92 -25.14
C ASP A 197 -12.90 -12.54 -25.38
N PRO A 198 -13.75 -11.99 -24.48
CA PRO A 198 -14.35 -10.67 -24.70
C PRO A 198 -13.33 -9.52 -24.61
N ILE A 199 -12.32 -9.62 -23.74
CA ILE A 199 -11.28 -8.59 -23.62
C ILE A 199 -10.43 -8.55 -24.89
N VAL A 200 -9.98 -9.70 -25.39
CA VAL A 200 -9.18 -9.80 -26.63
C VAL A 200 -9.99 -9.38 -27.86
N ALA A 201 -11.27 -9.75 -27.91
CA ALA A 201 -12.17 -9.36 -28.98
C ALA A 201 -12.56 -7.87 -28.96
N GLY A 202 -12.35 -7.18 -27.83
CA GLY A 202 -12.81 -5.79 -27.66
C GLY A 202 -14.34 -5.70 -27.61
N ASP A 203 -15.03 -6.67 -27.00
CA ASP A 203 -16.48 -6.63 -26.82
C ASP A 203 -16.84 -5.62 -25.71
N ASP A 204 -17.05 -4.37 -26.10
CA ASP A 204 -17.33 -3.25 -25.19
C ASP A 204 -18.49 -3.54 -24.23
N GLY A 205 -19.52 -4.24 -24.68
CA GLY A 205 -20.69 -4.55 -23.86
C GLY A 205 -20.39 -5.57 -22.75
N VAL A 206 -19.56 -6.56 -23.04
CA VAL A 206 -19.13 -7.56 -22.05
C VAL A 206 -18.05 -6.97 -21.15
N VAL A 207 -17.07 -6.28 -21.72
CA VAL A 207 -15.99 -5.62 -20.96
C VAL A 207 -16.56 -4.62 -19.96
N SER A 208 -17.61 -3.86 -20.33
CA SER A 208 -18.31 -2.97 -19.40
C SER A 208 -18.88 -3.72 -18.20
N ARG A 209 -19.53 -4.89 -18.39
CA ARG A 209 -20.05 -5.68 -17.26
C ARG A 209 -18.93 -6.25 -16.38
N ILE A 210 -17.80 -6.65 -16.97
CA ILE A 210 -16.61 -7.07 -16.22
C ILE A 210 -16.09 -5.91 -15.40
N ALA A 211 -16.00 -4.72 -15.99
CA ALA A 211 -15.52 -3.50 -15.32
C ALA A 211 -16.47 -3.06 -14.19
N ASP A 212 -17.78 -3.12 -14.38
CA ASP A 212 -18.77 -2.79 -13.36
C ASP A 212 -18.57 -3.67 -12.10
N PHE A 213 -18.38 -4.97 -12.31
CA PHE A 213 -18.08 -5.87 -11.20
C PHE A 213 -16.69 -5.60 -10.60
N TRP A 214 -15.67 -5.42 -11.43
CA TRP A 214 -14.31 -5.14 -10.96
C TRP A 214 -14.25 -3.87 -10.11
N ASN A 215 -15.02 -2.85 -10.45
CA ASN A 215 -15.07 -1.56 -9.74
C ASN A 215 -15.77 -1.67 -8.38
N THR A 216 -16.83 -2.49 -8.25
CA THR A 216 -17.73 -2.46 -7.09
C THR A 216 -18.02 -3.81 -6.45
N GLY A 217 -17.87 -4.91 -7.20
CA GLY A 217 -18.26 -6.25 -6.75
C GLY A 217 -17.42 -6.81 -5.61
N TRP A 218 -16.28 -6.20 -5.33
CA TRP A 218 -15.36 -6.56 -4.26
C TRP A 218 -15.34 -5.55 -3.11
N THR A 219 -16.33 -4.66 -3.04
CA THR A 219 -16.51 -3.77 -1.89
C THR A 219 -16.86 -4.59 -0.65
N LEU A 220 -16.22 -4.28 0.48
CA LEU A 220 -16.40 -4.97 1.76
C LEU A 220 -17.16 -4.08 2.73
N THR A 221 -18.21 -4.65 3.32
CA THR A 221 -18.96 -4.03 4.42
C THR A 221 -18.98 -5.02 5.58
N PRO A 222 -18.42 -4.68 6.76
CA PRO A 222 -18.43 -5.56 7.92
C PRO A 222 -19.86 -6.03 8.25
N GLY A 223 -20.03 -7.31 8.53
CA GLY A 223 -21.32 -7.93 8.79
C GLY A 223 -22.13 -8.33 7.54
N SER A 224 -21.65 -7.97 6.33
CA SER A 224 -22.35 -8.26 5.06
C SER A 224 -21.40 -8.74 3.96
N VAL A 225 -20.43 -9.59 4.31
CA VAL A 225 -19.41 -10.08 3.37
C VAL A 225 -19.82 -11.43 2.80
N ASP A 226 -19.87 -11.55 1.47
CA ASP A 226 -20.01 -12.82 0.76
C ASP A 226 -18.63 -13.39 0.42
N THR A 227 -18.16 -14.34 1.23
CA THR A 227 -16.85 -14.97 1.04
C THR A 227 -16.72 -15.78 -0.24
N SER A 228 -17.83 -16.16 -0.88
CA SER A 228 -17.82 -16.83 -2.18
C SER A 228 -17.32 -15.94 -3.34
N LEU A 229 -17.29 -14.62 -3.11
CA LEU A 229 -16.71 -13.65 -4.03
C LEU A 229 -15.22 -13.38 -3.75
N LEU A 230 -14.66 -13.93 -2.66
CA LEU A 230 -13.33 -13.66 -2.14
C LEU A 230 -12.41 -14.90 -2.13
N PRO A 231 -12.41 -15.75 -3.18
CA PRO A 231 -11.50 -16.90 -3.18
C PRO A 231 -10.04 -16.42 -3.15
N SER A 232 -9.25 -17.09 -2.33
CA SER A 232 -7.84 -16.77 -2.10
C SER A 232 -6.93 -17.74 -2.87
N ALA A 233 -5.85 -17.24 -3.45
CA ALA A 233 -4.75 -18.03 -3.97
C ALA A 233 -3.52 -18.01 -3.05
N GLY A 234 -3.62 -17.45 -1.84
CA GLY A 234 -2.53 -17.31 -0.86
C GLY A 234 -2.60 -18.30 0.30
N PRO A 235 -1.62 -18.21 1.23
CA PRO A 235 -1.58 -19.04 2.44
C PRO A 235 -2.75 -18.81 3.40
N TYR A 236 -3.40 -17.65 3.33
CA TYR A 236 -4.62 -17.36 4.09
C TYR A 236 -5.81 -17.13 3.17
N ARG A 237 -7.01 -17.34 3.70
CA ARG A 237 -8.28 -16.97 3.07
C ARG A 237 -9.15 -16.18 4.06
N VAL A 238 -10.03 -15.34 3.54
CA VAL A 238 -11.03 -14.65 4.35
C VAL A 238 -12.05 -15.68 4.85
N ASP A 239 -12.29 -15.69 6.16
CA ASP A 239 -13.30 -16.51 6.82
C ASP A 239 -14.55 -15.70 7.13
N SER A 240 -14.37 -14.55 7.78
CA SER A 240 -15.47 -13.64 8.13
C SER A 240 -14.96 -12.20 8.29
N TYR A 241 -15.89 -11.25 8.27
CA TYR A 241 -15.60 -9.87 8.60
C TYR A 241 -16.82 -9.23 9.26
N THR A 242 -16.74 -8.96 10.57
CA THR A 242 -17.77 -8.30 11.35
C THR A 242 -17.17 -7.15 12.16
N PRO A 243 -17.97 -6.19 12.62
CA PRO A 243 -17.48 -5.13 13.53
C PRO A 243 -16.97 -5.69 14.86
N GLU A 244 -17.58 -6.78 15.36
CA GLU A 244 -17.30 -7.38 16.67
C GLU A 244 -16.04 -8.25 16.66
N ASP A 245 -15.86 -9.06 15.59
CA ASP A 245 -14.80 -10.05 15.49
C ASP A 245 -13.62 -9.61 14.60
N GLY A 246 -13.73 -8.43 13.96
CA GLY A 246 -12.74 -7.96 12.99
C GLY A 246 -12.78 -8.74 11.67
N LEU A 247 -11.76 -8.57 10.84
CA LEU A 247 -11.54 -9.35 9.63
C LEU A 247 -10.73 -10.59 9.98
N VAL A 248 -11.37 -11.75 9.90
CA VAL A 248 -10.77 -13.04 10.26
C VAL A 248 -10.17 -13.70 9.03
N LEU A 249 -8.88 -13.95 9.07
CA LEU A 249 -8.15 -14.76 8.10
C LEU A 249 -7.84 -16.11 8.73
N VAL A 250 -8.03 -17.18 7.97
CA VAL A 250 -7.66 -18.55 8.38
C VAL A 250 -6.76 -19.18 7.34
N ALA A 251 -5.94 -20.14 7.78
CA ALA A 251 -5.08 -20.91 6.89
C ALA A 251 -5.90 -21.49 5.71
N ASN A 252 -5.35 -21.40 4.51
CA ASN A 252 -5.99 -21.86 3.29
C ASN A 252 -5.54 -23.30 2.97
N ASP A 253 -6.38 -24.28 3.20
CA ASP A 253 -6.10 -25.70 2.91
C ASP A 253 -5.84 -25.97 1.41
N ALA A 254 -6.25 -25.08 0.53
CA ALA A 254 -5.98 -25.18 -0.90
C ALA A 254 -4.59 -24.66 -1.31
N TRP A 255 -3.89 -23.94 -0.40
CA TRP A 255 -2.56 -23.42 -0.63
C TRP A 255 -1.56 -24.56 -0.88
N TRP A 256 -0.75 -24.43 -1.92
CA TRP A 256 0.22 -25.46 -2.37
C TRP A 256 1.67 -25.16 -1.94
N GLY A 257 1.95 -23.95 -1.44
CA GLY A 257 3.26 -23.56 -0.94
C GLY A 257 3.46 -23.95 0.52
N ILE A 258 4.38 -23.29 1.21
CA ILE A 258 4.64 -23.55 2.63
C ILE A 258 3.42 -23.07 3.45
N PRO A 259 2.78 -23.95 4.24
CA PRO A 259 1.66 -23.55 5.08
C PRO A 259 2.02 -22.41 6.04
N PRO A 260 1.06 -21.54 6.40
CA PRO A 260 1.32 -20.50 7.38
C PRO A 260 1.62 -21.07 8.75
N GLU A 261 2.51 -20.42 9.49
CA GLU A 261 2.94 -20.87 10.83
C GLU A 261 1.81 -20.75 11.86
N THR A 262 0.96 -19.73 11.75
CA THR A 262 -0.21 -19.51 12.61
C THR A 262 -1.49 -19.73 11.82
N GLN A 263 -2.45 -20.45 12.44
CA GLN A 263 -3.68 -20.90 11.74
C GLN A 263 -4.70 -19.80 11.53
N ARG A 264 -4.64 -18.72 12.33
CA ARG A 264 -5.64 -17.66 12.32
C ARG A 264 -4.98 -16.32 12.57
N VAL A 265 -5.32 -15.31 11.76
CA VAL A 265 -4.99 -13.91 11.99
C VAL A 265 -6.28 -13.11 12.04
N VAL A 266 -6.44 -12.29 13.08
CA VAL A 266 -7.57 -11.38 13.22
C VAL A 266 -7.09 -9.96 12.96
N ILE A 267 -7.60 -9.34 11.92
CA ILE A 267 -7.25 -7.97 11.56
C ILE A 267 -8.28 -7.01 12.15
N TRP A 268 -7.79 -6.05 12.91
CA TRP A 268 -8.54 -4.98 13.53
C TRP A 268 -8.27 -3.67 12.79
N PRO A 269 -9.16 -3.26 11.86
CA PRO A 269 -8.94 -2.05 11.07
C PRO A 269 -9.18 -0.79 11.90
N LYS A 270 -8.86 0.37 11.31
CA LYS A 270 -9.13 1.69 11.88
C LYS A 270 -10.59 1.82 12.35
N GLY A 271 -10.77 2.47 13.51
CA GLY A 271 -12.05 2.55 14.21
C GLY A 271 -12.19 1.56 15.37
N THR A 272 -11.29 0.58 15.47
CA THR A 272 -11.19 -0.33 16.62
C THR A 272 -10.60 0.43 17.82
N ASP A 273 -11.09 0.12 19.03
CA ASP A 273 -10.49 0.59 20.29
C ASP A 273 -9.19 -0.20 20.56
N VAL A 274 -8.09 0.29 20.00
CA VAL A 274 -6.78 -0.35 20.08
C VAL A 274 -6.30 -0.50 21.54
N PRO A 275 -6.39 0.52 22.42
CA PRO A 275 -6.04 0.35 23.82
C PRO A 275 -6.81 -0.78 24.53
N ALA A 276 -8.12 -0.90 24.27
CA ALA A 276 -8.92 -1.98 24.84
C ALA A 276 -8.48 -3.35 24.32
N LYS A 277 -8.14 -3.46 23.04
CA LYS A 277 -7.63 -4.70 22.44
C LYS A 277 -6.22 -5.10 22.90
N ILE A 278 -5.38 -4.13 23.23
CA ILE A 278 -4.08 -4.38 23.91
C ILE A 278 -4.35 -4.94 25.31
N ALA A 279 -5.24 -4.27 26.08
CA ALA A 279 -5.52 -4.62 27.47
C ALA A 279 -6.18 -6.01 27.62
N ASP A 280 -6.98 -6.45 26.65
CA ASP A 280 -7.63 -7.77 26.67
C ASP A 280 -6.77 -8.88 26.00
N GLY A 281 -5.58 -8.54 25.48
CA GLY A 281 -4.66 -9.47 24.85
C GLY A 281 -5.10 -9.93 23.44
N SER A 282 -5.96 -9.17 22.77
CA SER A 282 -6.44 -9.46 21.41
C SER A 282 -5.56 -8.85 20.30
N LEU A 283 -4.52 -8.09 20.66
CA LEU A 283 -3.58 -7.49 19.72
C LEU A 283 -2.14 -7.89 20.05
N ASP A 284 -1.43 -8.32 19.01
CA ASP A 284 -0.04 -8.75 19.07
C ASP A 284 0.87 -7.94 18.14
N VAL A 285 0.33 -7.43 17.02
CA VAL A 285 1.04 -6.60 16.06
C VAL A 285 0.22 -5.36 15.72
N ILE A 286 0.84 -4.18 15.80
CA ILE A 286 0.21 -2.90 15.45
C ILE A 286 1.13 -2.18 14.47
N ASP A 287 0.58 -1.73 13.34
CA ASP A 287 1.29 -0.99 12.30
C ASP A 287 0.50 0.28 11.95
N GLN A 288 0.98 1.44 12.36
CA GLN A 288 0.26 2.69 12.21
C GLN A 288 1.17 3.88 11.88
N GLY A 289 0.57 4.96 11.39
CA GLY A 289 1.22 6.28 11.36
C GLY A 289 1.63 6.68 12.79
N ALA A 290 2.89 7.01 12.99
CA ALA A 290 3.38 7.39 14.30
C ALA A 290 2.62 8.62 14.83
N GLY A 291 2.11 8.54 16.06
CA GLY A 291 1.29 9.59 16.67
C GLY A 291 -0.13 9.72 16.12
N ALA A 292 -0.58 8.80 15.25
CA ALA A 292 -1.95 8.82 14.70
C ALA A 292 -3.00 8.44 15.75
N ILE A 293 -2.70 7.41 16.57
CA ILE A 293 -3.58 6.88 17.63
C ILE A 293 -2.77 6.79 18.92
N ASP A 294 -3.41 7.14 20.05
CA ASP A 294 -2.87 6.87 21.38
C ASP A 294 -3.05 5.38 21.69
N LEU A 295 -1.96 4.66 21.87
CA LEU A 295 -1.96 3.23 22.17
C LEU A 295 -2.20 2.92 23.66
N GLY A 296 -2.15 3.92 24.54
CA GLY A 296 -2.17 3.69 25.98
C GLY A 296 -0.89 3.02 26.47
N SER A 297 -1.02 2.00 27.35
CA SER A 297 0.15 1.24 27.83
C SER A 297 0.56 0.19 26.80
N THR A 298 1.83 0.24 26.42
CA THR A 298 2.50 -0.77 25.58
C THR A 298 3.50 -1.61 26.38
N GLU A 299 3.26 -1.80 27.68
CA GLU A 299 4.06 -2.70 28.50
C GLU A 299 3.95 -4.14 27.96
N GLY A 300 5.08 -4.80 27.77
CA GLY A 300 5.13 -6.13 27.12
C GLY A 300 5.11 -6.06 25.60
N PHE A 301 5.44 -4.90 25.02
CA PHE A 301 5.60 -4.73 23.56
C PHE A 301 6.91 -4.03 23.23
N GLU A 302 7.53 -4.45 22.16
CA GLU A 302 8.62 -3.72 21.51
C GLU A 302 8.05 -2.73 20.49
N THR A 303 8.61 -1.52 20.45
CA THR A 303 8.18 -0.46 19.54
C THR A 303 9.32 -0.02 18.64
N VAL A 304 9.08 -0.05 17.33
CA VAL A 304 9.99 0.49 16.31
C VAL A 304 9.28 1.61 15.56
N THR A 305 9.89 2.79 15.52
CA THR A 305 9.39 3.92 14.72
C THR A 305 10.43 4.30 13.67
N GLU A 306 10.00 4.40 12.42
CA GLU A 306 10.87 4.71 11.29
C GLU A 306 10.13 5.54 10.23
N PRO A 307 10.85 6.32 9.40
CA PRO A 307 10.23 6.96 8.23
C PRO A 307 9.80 5.90 7.23
N SER A 308 8.55 5.99 6.77
CA SER A 308 8.10 5.17 5.64
C SER A 308 8.57 5.74 4.31
N ARG A 309 8.34 4.99 3.25
CA ARG A 309 8.52 5.47 1.86
C ARG A 309 7.34 6.31 1.37
N GLY A 310 6.29 6.45 2.17
CA GLY A 310 5.18 7.36 1.95
C GLY A 310 5.56 8.81 2.25
N VAL A 311 5.02 9.73 1.47
CA VAL A 311 5.19 11.17 1.70
C VAL A 311 3.87 11.74 2.17
N GLU A 312 3.84 12.27 3.40
CA GLU A 312 2.72 13.08 3.86
C GLU A 312 2.65 14.35 3.00
N GLN A 313 1.52 14.62 2.37
CA GLN A 313 1.36 15.78 1.49
C GLN A 313 -0.08 16.30 1.47
N LEU A 314 -0.24 17.56 1.07
CA LEU A 314 -1.53 18.10 0.65
C LEU A 314 -1.66 17.96 -0.86
N THR A 315 -2.67 17.23 -1.33
CA THR A 315 -3.05 17.19 -2.74
C THR A 315 -4.22 18.14 -2.95
N PHE A 316 -4.09 19.07 -3.88
CA PHE A 316 -5.07 20.11 -4.12
C PHE A 316 -6.04 19.74 -5.26
N ALA A 317 -7.29 20.13 -5.12
CA ALA A 317 -8.18 20.21 -6.28
C ALA A 317 -7.65 21.24 -7.29
N THR A 318 -7.72 20.93 -8.58
CA THR A 318 -7.42 21.90 -9.66
C THR A 318 -8.70 22.48 -10.26
N GLN A 319 -9.75 22.51 -9.45
CA GLN A 319 -11.06 23.09 -9.77
C GLN A 319 -11.63 23.81 -8.54
N GLY A 320 -12.75 24.50 -8.71
CA GLY A 320 -13.37 25.24 -7.61
C GLY A 320 -12.49 26.36 -7.07
N ALA A 321 -12.41 26.50 -5.75
CA ALA A 321 -11.67 27.57 -5.08
C ALA A 321 -10.15 27.52 -5.35
N LEU A 322 -9.61 26.35 -5.67
CA LEU A 322 -8.19 26.11 -5.94
C LEU A 322 -7.90 25.90 -7.45
N ALA A 323 -8.79 26.28 -8.36
CA ALA A 323 -8.59 26.15 -9.79
C ALA A 323 -7.30 26.84 -10.27
N GLU A 324 -7.08 28.07 -9.81
CA GLU A 324 -5.90 28.85 -10.17
C GLU A 324 -4.64 28.36 -9.40
N ALA A 325 -3.54 28.17 -10.12
CA ALA A 325 -2.27 27.77 -9.53
C ALA A 325 -1.79 28.77 -8.46
N SER A 326 -2.07 30.07 -8.63
CA SER A 326 -1.78 31.10 -7.63
C SER A 326 -2.53 30.89 -6.32
N ALA A 327 -3.80 30.43 -6.35
CA ALA A 327 -4.53 30.09 -5.12
C ALA A 327 -3.84 28.93 -4.38
N ARG A 328 -3.43 27.86 -5.09
CA ARG A 328 -2.70 26.74 -4.50
C ARG A 328 -1.33 27.16 -3.96
N ARG A 329 -0.60 28.04 -4.67
CA ARG A 329 0.68 28.60 -4.18
C ARG A 329 0.49 29.52 -2.98
N ALA A 330 -0.64 30.22 -2.86
CA ALA A 330 -0.97 31.01 -1.68
C ALA A 330 -1.11 30.11 -0.45
N VAL A 331 -1.85 29.00 -0.56
CA VAL A 331 -1.94 27.99 0.51
C VAL A 331 -0.57 27.40 0.85
N ALA A 332 0.21 27.01 -0.15
CA ALA A 332 1.55 26.46 0.07
C ALA A 332 2.50 27.45 0.77
N ALA A 333 2.36 28.76 0.49
CA ALA A 333 3.24 29.77 1.05
C ALA A 333 2.97 30.09 2.53
N CYS A 334 1.76 29.89 3.04
CA CYS A 334 1.45 30.09 4.46
C CYS A 334 1.79 28.90 5.33
N ILE A 335 2.08 27.72 4.77
CA ILE A 335 2.35 26.49 5.51
C ILE A 335 3.83 26.38 5.87
N PRO A 336 4.20 26.34 7.18
CA PRO A 336 5.59 26.25 7.63
C PRO A 336 6.08 24.80 7.65
N ARG A 337 6.44 24.23 6.49
CA ARG A 337 6.76 22.80 6.32
C ARG A 337 7.88 22.33 7.27
N THR A 338 8.92 23.14 7.48
CA THR A 338 10.02 22.82 8.39
C THR A 338 9.52 22.72 9.83
N ASP A 339 8.73 23.70 10.32
CA ASP A 339 8.21 23.68 11.68
C ASP A 339 7.23 22.50 11.90
N LEU A 340 6.45 22.15 10.87
CA LEU A 340 5.58 20.98 10.90
C LEU A 340 6.37 19.67 10.98
N PHE A 341 7.49 19.58 10.24
CA PHE A 341 8.39 18.44 10.34
C PHE A 341 9.03 18.35 11.73
N ASP A 342 9.58 19.47 12.23
CA ASP A 342 10.27 19.50 13.54
C ASP A 342 9.35 19.14 14.70
N THR A 343 8.03 19.40 14.57
CA THR A 343 7.05 19.15 15.64
C THR A 343 6.25 17.86 15.48
N LEU A 344 5.99 17.42 14.25
CA LEU A 344 5.05 16.33 13.95
C LEU A 344 5.62 15.27 12.99
N GLY A 345 6.80 15.52 12.40
CA GLY A 345 7.39 14.63 11.39
C GLY A 345 8.21 13.47 11.97
N HIS A 346 8.53 13.52 13.26
CA HIS A 346 9.33 12.48 13.92
C HIS A 346 8.85 12.20 15.37
N PRO A 347 7.55 11.89 15.58
CA PRO A 347 7.02 11.66 16.92
C PRO A 347 7.74 10.51 17.62
N GLY A 348 8.04 10.71 18.90
CA GLY A 348 8.80 9.75 19.72
C GLY A 348 10.33 9.90 19.68
N PHE A 349 10.86 10.85 18.89
CA PHE A 349 12.29 11.16 18.86
C PHE A 349 12.57 12.62 19.23
N GLU A 350 13.66 12.87 20.00
CA GLU A 350 14.11 14.24 20.30
C GLU A 350 14.65 14.96 19.05
N ALA A 351 15.19 14.19 18.11
CA ALA A 351 15.68 14.69 16.82
C ALA A 351 15.30 13.70 15.70
N PRO A 352 15.17 14.18 14.45
CA PRO A 352 14.88 13.32 13.32
C PRO A 352 15.91 12.19 13.20
N PRO A 353 15.48 10.94 12.89
CA PRO A 353 16.40 9.87 12.57
C PRO A 353 17.35 10.28 11.43
N ALA A 354 18.63 9.89 11.53
CA ALA A 354 19.59 10.20 10.48
C ALA A 354 19.22 9.46 9.18
N GLY A 355 19.31 10.16 8.04
CA GLY A 355 19.07 9.53 6.74
C GLY A 355 18.39 10.46 5.73
N PRO A 356 18.01 9.91 4.56
CA PRO A 356 17.39 10.68 3.48
C PRO A 356 16.05 11.36 3.88
N SER A 357 15.34 10.79 4.85
CA SER A 357 14.04 11.28 5.32
C SER A 357 14.12 12.17 6.57
N SER A 358 15.30 12.73 6.86
CA SER A 358 15.56 13.56 8.05
C SER A 358 15.12 15.03 7.89
N SER A 359 14.31 15.35 6.90
CA SER A 359 13.84 16.70 6.61
C SER A 359 12.54 16.68 5.78
N VAL A 360 12.07 17.86 5.42
CA VAL A 360 10.97 18.02 4.46
C VAL A 360 11.32 17.40 3.11
N VAL A 361 10.30 16.90 2.42
CA VAL A 361 10.45 16.33 1.07
C VAL A 361 10.21 17.41 0.01
N ASP A 362 11.20 17.62 -0.84
CA ASP A 362 11.23 18.68 -1.85
C ASP A 362 11.09 18.19 -3.29
N SER A 363 10.61 16.96 -3.47
CA SER A 363 10.29 16.40 -4.79
C SER A 363 9.05 15.51 -4.75
N ARG A 364 8.25 15.57 -5.82
CA ARG A 364 7.12 14.68 -6.09
C ARG A 364 7.51 13.54 -7.03
N LEU A 365 8.58 13.74 -7.78
CA LEU A 365 9.05 12.80 -8.81
C LEU A 365 10.12 11.85 -8.31
N MET A 366 10.90 12.24 -7.29
CA MET A 366 12.01 11.46 -6.74
C MET A 366 11.82 11.23 -5.24
N GLN A 367 12.09 10.01 -4.80
CA GLN A 367 12.11 9.65 -3.38
C GLN A 367 13.41 10.14 -2.72
N PRO A 368 13.38 10.49 -1.41
CA PRO A 368 14.55 10.98 -0.69
C PRO A 368 15.77 10.05 -0.69
N ASP A 369 15.55 8.73 -0.82
CA ASP A 369 16.59 7.70 -0.86
C ASP A 369 17.23 7.50 -2.25
N THR A 370 16.75 8.20 -3.28
CA THR A 370 17.31 8.07 -4.63
C THR A 370 18.55 8.94 -4.82
N LEU A 371 19.51 8.43 -5.59
CA LEU A 371 20.81 9.09 -5.81
C LEU A 371 20.69 10.50 -6.41
N VAL A 372 19.67 10.72 -7.26
CA VAL A 372 19.46 12.02 -7.94
C VAL A 372 18.65 13.01 -7.10
N TYR A 373 18.03 12.57 -5.99
CA TYR A 373 17.12 13.38 -5.19
C TYR A 373 17.74 14.72 -4.72
N PRO A 374 18.98 14.78 -4.17
CA PRO A 374 19.51 16.05 -3.69
C PRO A 374 19.58 17.13 -4.77
N SER A 375 19.92 16.74 -6.00
CA SER A 375 19.98 17.67 -7.13
C SER A 375 18.60 18.11 -7.62
N VAL A 376 17.61 17.20 -7.60
CA VAL A 376 16.23 17.50 -7.98
C VAL A 376 15.57 18.38 -6.91
N ALA A 377 15.73 18.05 -5.64
CA ALA A 377 15.18 18.80 -4.51
C ALA A 377 15.70 20.25 -4.47
N ALA A 378 16.94 20.48 -4.89
CA ALA A 378 17.50 21.83 -4.97
C ALA A 378 16.74 22.79 -5.92
N THR A 379 15.87 22.28 -6.78
CA THR A 379 15.06 23.10 -7.72
C THR A 379 14.08 24.03 -6.99
N VAL A 380 13.58 23.62 -5.84
CA VAL A 380 12.66 24.44 -5.04
C VAL A 380 13.40 25.53 -4.26
N GLY A 381 14.65 25.30 -3.89
CA GLY A 381 15.43 26.18 -3.00
C GLY A 381 14.74 26.34 -1.65
N ASP A 382 14.82 27.54 -1.07
CA ASP A 382 14.18 27.84 0.23
C ASP A 382 12.69 28.15 0.14
N ARG A 383 12.11 28.09 -1.07
CA ARG A 383 10.68 28.35 -1.28
C ARG A 383 9.82 27.33 -0.54
N TYR A 384 8.79 27.79 0.14
CA TYR A 384 7.82 26.94 0.85
C TYR A 384 8.39 26.11 2.03
N GLN A 385 9.59 26.41 2.49
CA GLN A 385 10.15 25.75 3.69
C GLN A 385 9.55 26.33 4.97
N ARG A 386 9.44 27.67 5.02
CA ARG A 386 8.84 28.42 6.13
C ARG A 386 7.63 29.19 5.64
N SER A 387 6.76 29.58 6.57
CA SER A 387 5.63 30.47 6.25
C SER A 387 6.14 31.81 5.70
N ASP A 388 5.59 32.23 4.54
CA ASP A 388 5.82 33.51 3.89
C ASP A 388 4.46 34.16 3.61
N LEU A 389 3.95 34.92 4.60
CA LEU A 389 2.63 35.55 4.55
C LEU A 389 2.54 36.64 3.48
N ASP A 390 3.65 37.34 3.22
CA ASP A 390 3.70 38.37 2.16
C ASP A 390 3.53 37.71 0.78
N ARG A 391 4.17 36.61 0.55
CA ARG A 391 4.01 35.81 -0.66
C ARG A 391 2.61 35.23 -0.75
N ALA A 392 2.10 34.64 0.33
CA ALA A 392 0.76 34.09 0.39
C ALA A 392 -0.30 35.13 -0.01
N GLY A 393 -0.21 36.34 0.54
CA GLY A 393 -1.11 37.45 0.20
C GLY A 393 -0.99 37.90 -1.26
N LYS A 394 0.24 37.96 -1.82
CA LYS A 394 0.44 38.29 -3.26
C LYS A 394 -0.12 37.23 -4.19
N GLU A 395 0.11 35.96 -3.90
CA GLU A 395 -0.43 34.82 -4.68
C GLU A 395 -1.95 34.73 -4.56
N LEU A 396 -2.52 35.01 -3.38
CA LEU A 396 -3.97 35.06 -3.18
C LEU A 396 -4.60 36.18 -4.02
N ALA A 397 -4.02 37.37 -3.97
CA ALA A 397 -4.49 38.49 -4.82
C ALA A 397 -4.34 38.17 -6.32
N ALA A 398 -3.25 37.50 -6.73
CA ALA A 398 -3.05 37.09 -8.12
C ALA A 398 -4.07 36.05 -8.60
N SER A 399 -4.68 35.27 -7.67
CA SER A 399 -5.79 34.36 -8.00
C SER A 399 -7.15 35.06 -8.14
N GLY A 400 -7.19 36.36 -7.91
CA GLY A 400 -8.42 37.16 -7.95
C GLY A 400 -9.24 37.09 -6.65
N ASN A 401 -8.72 36.47 -5.61
CA ASN A 401 -9.40 36.31 -4.33
C ASN A 401 -8.87 37.29 -3.29
N SER A 402 -9.72 37.78 -2.40
CA SER A 402 -9.34 38.55 -1.20
C SER A 402 -9.34 37.70 0.07
N ALA A 403 -10.00 36.56 0.04
CA ALA A 403 -10.03 35.54 1.08
C ALA A 403 -10.26 34.16 0.42
N LEU A 404 -9.82 33.09 1.08
CA LEU A 404 -9.94 31.74 0.58
C LEU A 404 -10.29 30.79 1.74
N THR A 405 -11.25 29.90 1.53
CA THR A 405 -11.52 28.78 2.45
C THR A 405 -11.08 27.48 1.77
N VAL A 406 -10.34 26.65 2.51
CA VAL A 406 -9.83 25.36 2.05
C VAL A 406 -10.25 24.27 3.04
N ARG A 407 -11.11 23.38 2.59
CA ARG A 407 -11.55 22.19 3.34
C ARG A 407 -10.53 21.08 3.13
N VAL A 408 -9.85 20.65 4.20
CA VAL A 408 -8.82 19.61 4.17
C VAL A 408 -9.40 18.31 4.70
N GLY A 409 -9.51 17.30 3.83
CA GLY A 409 -10.02 15.98 4.17
C GLY A 409 -8.90 14.97 4.44
N TYR A 410 -9.15 14.06 5.39
CA TYR A 410 -8.33 12.89 5.67
C TYR A 410 -9.14 11.84 6.44
N LEU A 411 -8.63 10.61 6.51
CA LEU A 411 -9.29 9.50 7.23
C LEU A 411 -9.11 9.68 8.74
N ALA A 412 -10.21 9.95 9.44
CA ALA A 412 -10.26 10.11 10.90
C ALA A 412 -10.56 8.76 11.61
N PRO A 413 -10.26 8.63 12.92
CA PRO A 413 -9.49 9.58 13.73
C PRO A 413 -7.98 9.48 13.41
N ASP A 414 -7.29 10.61 13.40
CA ASP A 414 -5.84 10.70 13.28
C ASP A 414 -5.37 11.95 14.05
N ALA A 415 -4.80 11.75 15.23
CA ALA A 415 -4.42 12.86 16.12
C ALA A 415 -3.29 13.71 15.53
N ARG A 416 -2.33 13.11 14.81
CA ARG A 416 -1.24 13.83 14.17
C ARG A 416 -1.74 14.68 13.00
N ARG A 417 -2.59 14.14 12.13
CA ARG A 417 -3.17 14.90 11.01
C ARG A 417 -4.09 16.00 11.49
N SER A 418 -4.88 15.77 12.56
CA SER A 418 -5.68 16.82 13.20
C SER A 418 -4.82 17.98 13.69
N GLN A 419 -3.66 17.69 14.31
CA GLN A 419 -2.70 18.72 14.74
C GLN A 419 -2.08 19.45 13.54
N LEU A 420 -1.75 18.73 12.44
CA LEU A 420 -1.26 19.33 11.19
C LEU A 420 -2.26 20.35 10.65
N VAL A 421 -3.54 19.95 10.50
CA VAL A 421 -4.60 20.82 9.97
C VAL A 421 -4.82 22.02 10.89
N SER A 422 -4.86 21.81 12.20
CA SER A 422 -5.01 22.89 13.21
C SER A 422 -3.84 23.90 13.13
N ARG A 423 -2.63 23.43 12.94
CA ARG A 423 -1.46 24.30 12.78
C ARG A 423 -1.53 25.08 11.47
N MET A 424 -1.87 24.42 10.36
CA MET A 424 -2.08 25.10 9.07
C MET A 424 -3.17 26.16 9.16
N ALA A 425 -4.28 25.89 9.86
CA ALA A 425 -5.33 26.87 10.09
C ALA A 425 -4.84 28.10 10.83
N THR A 426 -4.02 27.91 11.86
CA THR A 426 -3.42 29.00 12.64
C THR A 426 -2.48 29.86 11.80
N ASP A 427 -1.56 29.21 11.08
CA ASP A 427 -0.48 29.89 10.36
C ASP A 427 -1.02 30.61 9.09
N CYS A 428 -2.04 30.08 8.43
CA CYS A 428 -2.61 30.65 7.21
C CYS A 428 -3.63 31.77 7.46
N ALA A 429 -4.19 31.89 8.66
CA ALA A 429 -5.25 32.86 8.99
C ALA A 429 -4.84 34.31 8.68
N ALA A 430 -3.59 34.70 9.01
CA ALA A 430 -3.08 36.04 8.77
C ALA A 430 -2.90 36.39 7.29
N ALA A 431 -2.85 35.41 6.40
CA ALA A 431 -2.85 35.61 4.94
C ALA A 431 -4.25 35.70 4.33
N GLY A 432 -5.34 35.68 5.12
CA GLY A 432 -6.72 35.64 4.65
C GLY A 432 -7.15 34.27 4.14
N ILE A 433 -6.46 33.21 4.55
CA ILE A 433 -6.78 31.83 4.18
C ILE A 433 -7.33 31.08 5.41
N THR A 434 -8.57 30.63 5.32
CA THR A 434 -9.21 29.78 6.33
C THR A 434 -9.02 28.32 5.94
N VAL A 435 -8.38 27.54 6.81
CA VAL A 435 -8.26 26.09 6.65
C VAL A 435 -9.25 25.41 7.58
N GLU A 436 -10.12 24.57 7.02
CA GLU A 436 -11.15 23.84 7.75
C GLU A 436 -10.83 22.34 7.78
N ASP A 437 -10.94 21.71 8.94
CA ASP A 437 -10.86 20.25 9.09
C ASP A 437 -12.15 19.62 8.57
N ALA A 438 -12.05 18.88 7.48
CA ALA A 438 -13.12 18.14 6.82
C ALA A 438 -12.87 16.62 6.85
N SER A 439 -12.17 16.15 7.89
CA SER A 439 -11.92 14.71 8.10
C SER A 439 -13.19 13.94 8.43
N SER A 440 -13.21 12.67 8.09
CA SER A 440 -14.29 11.76 8.51
C SER A 440 -13.79 10.30 8.63
N PRO A 441 -14.46 9.46 9.41
CA PRO A 441 -14.15 8.03 9.49
C PRO A 441 -14.42 7.27 8.18
N GLU A 442 -15.27 7.80 7.31
CA GLU A 442 -15.60 7.23 5.99
C GLU A 442 -14.86 7.94 4.85
N PHE A 443 -13.85 8.76 5.18
CA PHE A 443 -13.12 9.53 4.19
C PHE A 443 -12.43 8.64 3.15
N THR A 444 -12.63 8.98 1.88
CA THR A 444 -11.87 8.42 0.75
C THR A 444 -11.33 9.56 -0.12
N PRO A 445 -10.24 9.36 -0.87
CA PRO A 445 -9.69 10.37 -1.78
C PRO A 445 -10.66 10.80 -2.88
N SER A 446 -11.64 9.98 -3.23
CA SER A 446 -12.72 10.31 -4.17
C SER A 446 -13.53 11.55 -3.74
N ALA A 447 -13.50 11.93 -2.45
CA ALA A 447 -14.09 13.16 -1.93
C ALA A 447 -13.52 14.43 -2.62
N LEU A 448 -12.21 14.42 -2.97
CA LEU A 448 -11.59 15.53 -3.71
C LEU A 448 -12.15 15.64 -5.13
N ARG A 449 -12.30 14.50 -5.81
CA ARG A 449 -12.90 14.41 -7.15
C ARG A 449 -14.37 14.84 -7.15
N ALA A 450 -15.08 14.51 -6.08
CA ALA A 450 -16.49 14.90 -5.88
C ALA A 450 -16.67 16.38 -5.47
N GLY A 451 -15.59 17.10 -5.14
CA GLY A 451 -15.64 18.50 -4.71
C GLY A 451 -16.20 18.70 -3.29
N THR A 452 -16.26 17.65 -2.47
CA THR A 452 -16.70 17.76 -1.07
C THR A 452 -15.59 18.30 -0.17
N VAL A 453 -14.33 18.18 -0.59
CA VAL A 453 -13.15 18.79 0.01
C VAL A 453 -12.34 19.52 -1.06
N ASP A 454 -11.45 20.43 -0.67
CA ASP A 454 -10.61 21.23 -1.57
C ASP A 454 -9.15 20.74 -1.59
N ALA A 455 -8.74 20.04 -0.52
CA ALA A 455 -7.46 19.36 -0.44
C ALA A 455 -7.58 18.04 0.34
N VAL A 456 -6.68 17.09 0.04
CA VAL A 456 -6.53 15.84 0.79
C VAL A 456 -5.16 15.83 1.46
N LEU A 457 -5.16 15.58 2.77
CA LEU A 457 -3.95 15.33 3.55
C LEU A 457 -3.75 13.81 3.65
N GLY A 458 -2.62 13.31 3.13
CA GLY A 458 -2.33 11.88 3.11
C GLY A 458 -1.03 11.57 2.41
N GLY A 459 -0.78 10.29 2.17
CA GLY A 459 0.41 9.81 1.49
C GLY A 459 0.51 10.25 0.03
N ALA A 460 1.64 9.97 -0.61
CA ALA A 460 1.89 10.32 -2.01
C ALA A 460 0.76 9.82 -2.91
N GLY A 461 0.39 10.66 -3.88
CA GLY A 461 -0.73 10.37 -4.78
C GLY A 461 -2.10 10.47 -4.13
N SER A 462 -2.21 11.16 -3.00
CA SER A 462 -3.44 11.29 -2.20
C SER A 462 -3.92 9.99 -1.58
N LEU A 463 -3.03 9.00 -1.46
CA LEU A 463 -3.32 7.74 -0.79
C LEU A 463 -2.93 7.84 0.68
N PRO A 464 -3.77 7.40 1.61
CA PRO A 464 -3.33 7.08 2.95
C PRO A 464 -2.36 5.90 2.91
N GLY A 465 -1.31 5.98 3.72
CA GLY A 465 -0.35 4.90 3.91
C GLY A 465 0.92 4.98 3.09
N PRO A 466 1.89 4.13 3.42
CA PRO A 466 3.22 4.17 2.86
C PRO A 466 3.26 3.71 1.39
N THR A 467 4.17 4.31 0.63
CA THR A 467 4.45 3.91 -0.75
C THR A 467 5.91 3.48 -0.87
N GLY A 468 6.18 2.26 -1.30
CA GLY A 468 7.53 1.75 -1.48
C GLY A 468 8.22 2.25 -2.76
N SER A 469 9.47 1.82 -3.00
CA SER A 469 10.23 2.22 -4.19
C SER A 469 9.55 1.80 -5.49
N ALA A 470 8.96 0.62 -5.56
CA ALA A 470 8.09 0.23 -6.67
C ALA A 470 6.84 1.12 -6.77
N SER A 471 6.31 1.57 -5.63
CA SER A 471 5.18 2.50 -5.55
C SER A 471 5.58 3.95 -5.87
N SER A 472 6.88 4.33 -5.84
CA SER A 472 7.30 5.67 -6.25
C SER A 472 6.97 5.96 -7.71
N VAL A 473 7.03 4.94 -8.58
CA VAL A 473 6.56 5.05 -9.96
C VAL A 473 5.06 5.22 -10.00
N VAL A 474 4.32 4.47 -9.20
CA VAL A 474 2.85 4.61 -9.07
C VAL A 474 2.49 6.01 -8.56
N ALA A 475 3.22 6.54 -7.57
CA ALA A 475 3.02 7.89 -7.03
C ALA A 475 3.22 8.97 -8.10
N ARG A 476 4.25 8.85 -8.96
CA ARG A 476 4.45 9.77 -10.11
C ARG A 476 3.26 9.76 -11.07
N TYR A 477 2.66 8.59 -11.29
CA TYR A 477 1.48 8.47 -12.14
C TYR A 477 0.25 9.19 -11.56
N SER A 478 0.20 9.52 -10.27
CA SER A 478 -0.83 10.39 -9.71
C SER A 478 -0.81 11.82 -10.26
N LEU A 479 0.29 12.21 -10.89
CA LEU A 479 0.44 13.51 -11.56
C LEU A 479 0.08 13.46 -13.05
N ARG A 480 -0.13 12.26 -13.61
CA ARG A 480 -0.47 12.07 -15.03
C ARG A 480 -1.96 12.29 -15.25
N THR A 481 -2.29 13.05 -16.31
CA THR A 481 -3.67 13.34 -16.71
C THR A 481 -4.47 12.05 -16.92
N GLY A 482 -5.68 12.00 -16.37
CA GLY A 482 -6.64 10.90 -16.59
C GLY A 482 -6.37 9.62 -15.79
N ILE A 483 -5.37 9.58 -14.91
CA ILE A 483 -5.11 8.45 -14.02
C ILE A 483 -5.97 8.56 -12.75
N GLY A 484 -6.43 7.42 -12.24
CA GLY A 484 -7.33 7.34 -11.07
C GLY A 484 -6.78 8.03 -9.82
N LEU A 485 -5.50 7.87 -9.51
CA LEU A 485 -4.83 8.54 -8.38
C LEU A 485 -4.64 10.04 -8.57
N ASN A 486 -4.85 10.58 -9.77
CA ASN A 486 -4.90 12.01 -10.00
C ASN A 486 -6.27 12.56 -9.55
N VAL A 487 -6.58 12.38 -8.28
CA VAL A 487 -7.89 12.76 -7.70
C VAL A 487 -8.08 14.27 -7.67
N GLY A 488 -7.00 15.06 -7.70
CA GLY A 488 -7.04 16.52 -7.80
C GLY A 488 -7.39 17.06 -9.19
N GLY A 489 -7.37 16.19 -10.23
CA GLY A 489 -7.70 16.58 -11.60
C GLY A 489 -6.60 17.41 -12.30
N TYR A 490 -5.34 17.32 -11.84
CA TYR A 490 -4.21 18.02 -12.47
C TYR A 490 -4.01 17.56 -13.91
N SER A 491 -3.70 18.48 -14.81
CA SER A 491 -3.47 18.19 -16.23
C SER A 491 -2.34 19.07 -16.79
N ASN A 492 -1.29 18.41 -17.27
CA ASN A 492 -0.17 19.06 -17.94
C ASN A 492 0.53 18.06 -18.87
N GLY A 493 0.40 18.24 -20.17
CA GLY A 493 0.94 17.32 -21.18
C GLY A 493 2.47 17.16 -21.13
N ARG A 494 3.22 18.16 -20.60
CA ARG A 494 4.67 18.00 -20.42
C ARG A 494 4.97 17.10 -19.25
N ILE A 495 4.23 17.20 -18.13
CA ILE A 495 4.34 16.30 -17.00
C ILE A 495 3.95 14.88 -17.40
N ASP A 496 2.89 14.70 -18.18
CA ASP A 496 2.50 13.40 -18.71
C ASP A 496 3.67 12.76 -19.46
N SER A 497 4.31 13.51 -20.37
CA SER A 497 5.47 13.05 -21.14
C SER A 497 6.69 12.75 -20.24
N ILE A 498 6.94 13.54 -19.21
CA ILE A 498 8.05 13.31 -18.26
C ILE A 498 7.80 12.02 -17.46
N VAL A 499 6.61 11.84 -16.91
CA VAL A 499 6.25 10.62 -16.16
C VAL A 499 6.39 9.37 -17.03
N ASP A 500 5.90 9.42 -18.28
CA ASP A 500 5.99 8.31 -19.24
C ASP A 500 7.45 7.99 -19.63
N GLN A 501 8.33 9.00 -19.72
CA GLN A 501 9.76 8.79 -20.00
C GLN A 501 10.51 8.26 -18.78
N LEU A 502 10.21 8.77 -17.56
CA LEU A 502 10.81 8.29 -16.32
C LEU A 502 10.47 6.82 -16.02
N ALA A 503 9.37 6.30 -16.56
CA ALA A 503 8.97 4.92 -16.39
C ALA A 503 9.81 3.92 -17.19
N VAL A 504 10.50 4.38 -18.26
CA VAL A 504 11.20 3.53 -19.23
C VAL A 504 12.69 3.85 -19.38
N THR A 505 13.23 4.82 -18.63
CA THR A 505 14.66 5.16 -18.65
C THR A 505 15.34 4.79 -17.34
N ASP A 506 16.54 4.21 -17.45
CA ASP A 506 17.47 3.90 -16.37
C ASP A 506 18.75 4.77 -16.42
N ASP A 507 18.88 5.63 -17.44
CA ASP A 507 19.99 6.56 -17.58
C ASP A 507 19.91 7.67 -16.50
N PRO A 508 20.86 7.73 -15.53
CA PRO A 508 20.80 8.69 -14.42
C PRO A 508 20.83 10.15 -14.88
N GLU A 509 21.53 10.49 -15.96
CA GLU A 509 21.58 11.86 -16.48
C GLU A 509 20.23 12.26 -17.07
N ARG A 510 19.59 11.34 -17.78
CA ARG A 510 18.25 11.52 -18.33
C ARG A 510 17.21 11.62 -17.23
N VAL A 511 17.28 10.75 -16.20
CA VAL A 511 16.39 10.81 -15.02
C VAL A 511 16.53 12.15 -14.33
N LEU A 512 17.77 12.61 -14.05
CA LEU A 512 18.04 13.90 -13.43
C LEU A 512 17.46 15.07 -14.24
N ALA A 513 17.69 15.09 -15.56
CA ALA A 513 17.19 16.16 -16.44
C ALA A 513 15.65 16.23 -16.45
N LEU A 514 15.00 15.07 -16.62
CA LEU A 514 13.54 14.97 -16.65
C LEU A 514 12.90 15.36 -15.31
N ALA A 515 13.46 14.86 -14.19
CA ALA A 515 12.93 15.14 -12.87
C ALA A 515 13.11 16.61 -12.49
N THR A 516 14.27 17.21 -12.81
CA THR A 516 14.54 18.63 -12.59
C THR A 516 13.57 19.53 -13.37
N GLU A 517 13.34 19.23 -14.65
CA GLU A 517 12.37 19.95 -15.47
C GLU A 517 10.95 19.79 -14.91
N GLY A 518 10.57 18.56 -14.57
CA GLY A 518 9.24 18.25 -14.03
C GLY A 518 8.98 18.96 -12.71
N GLU A 519 9.93 18.96 -11.76
CA GLU A 519 9.76 19.64 -10.48
C GLU A 519 9.65 21.15 -10.65
N ASN A 520 10.38 21.78 -11.58
CA ASN A 520 10.20 23.19 -11.88
C ASN A 520 8.77 23.50 -12.34
N ILE A 521 8.15 22.66 -13.15
CA ILE A 521 6.75 22.80 -13.57
C ILE A 521 5.83 22.59 -12.36
N LEU A 522 6.03 21.52 -11.61
CA LEU A 522 5.16 21.13 -10.49
C LEU A 522 5.18 22.15 -9.34
N TRP A 523 6.33 22.79 -9.05
CA TRP A 523 6.39 23.87 -8.06
C TRP A 523 5.72 25.16 -8.53
N ASN A 524 5.57 25.37 -9.84
CA ASN A 524 4.82 26.49 -10.38
C ASN A 524 3.31 26.19 -10.45
N ASP A 525 2.92 25.00 -10.86
CA ASP A 525 1.52 24.60 -11.00
C ASP A 525 0.88 24.22 -9.66
N MET A 526 1.69 23.78 -8.69
CA MET A 526 1.33 23.40 -7.33
C MET A 526 0.14 22.44 -7.26
N PRO A 527 0.18 21.25 -7.90
CA PRO A 527 -0.90 20.26 -7.77
C PRO A 527 -0.94 19.62 -6.39
N SER A 528 0.19 19.60 -5.68
CA SER A 528 0.30 19.13 -4.31
C SER A 528 1.43 19.86 -3.58
N LEU A 529 1.42 19.83 -2.26
CA LEU A 529 2.51 20.30 -1.41
C LEU A 529 3.03 19.11 -0.60
N PRO A 530 4.19 18.52 -0.96
CA PRO A 530 4.81 17.50 -0.14
C PRO A 530 5.29 18.11 1.19
N LEU A 531 5.15 17.37 2.28
CA LEU A 531 5.58 17.80 3.61
C LEU A 531 6.86 17.05 4.00
N TYR A 532 6.76 15.79 4.39
CA TYR A 532 7.87 14.95 4.83
C TYR A 532 7.53 13.47 4.66
N SER A 533 8.51 12.58 4.81
CA SER A 533 8.24 11.13 4.85
C SER A 533 7.34 10.80 6.03
N GLU A 534 6.26 10.08 5.79
CA GLU A 534 5.32 9.71 6.85
C GLU A 534 6.02 8.84 7.90
N PRO A 535 6.06 9.24 9.18
CA PRO A 535 6.61 8.40 10.22
C PRO A 535 5.63 7.27 10.55
N ARG A 536 6.15 6.03 10.66
CA ARG A 536 5.35 4.86 11.00
C ARG A 536 5.89 4.18 12.25
N THR A 537 4.98 3.58 13.01
CA THR A 537 5.30 2.82 14.22
C THR A 537 4.77 1.40 14.07
N THR A 538 5.67 0.43 14.25
CA THR A 538 5.34 -0.98 14.39
C THR A 538 5.53 -1.37 15.84
N VAL A 539 4.48 -1.93 16.47
CA VAL A 539 4.48 -2.38 17.87
C VAL A 539 4.19 -3.87 17.89
N VAL A 540 5.02 -4.62 18.57
CA VAL A 540 5.04 -6.10 18.52
C VAL A 540 5.06 -6.63 19.94
N SER A 541 4.13 -7.52 20.31
CA SER A 541 4.06 -8.09 21.66
C SER A 541 5.24 -9.03 21.94
N ASP A 542 5.64 -9.09 23.21
CA ASP A 542 6.66 -10.03 23.68
C ASP A 542 6.28 -11.47 23.29
N GLY A 543 7.27 -12.23 22.81
CA GLY A 543 7.09 -13.60 22.34
C GLY A 543 6.69 -13.73 20.85
N MET A 544 6.36 -12.64 20.18
CA MET A 544 6.20 -12.65 18.71
C MET A 544 7.54 -12.89 18.02
N GLN A 545 7.51 -13.72 16.99
CA GLN A 545 8.66 -14.00 16.13
C GLN A 545 8.33 -13.72 14.67
N ASP A 546 9.37 -13.39 13.89
CA ASP A 546 9.34 -13.18 12.45
C ASP A 546 8.43 -12.02 11.97
N VAL A 547 8.07 -11.10 12.87
CA VAL A 547 7.44 -9.83 12.45
C VAL A 547 8.53 -8.90 11.94
N VAL A 548 8.43 -8.50 10.68
CA VAL A 548 9.37 -7.58 10.06
C VAL A 548 8.61 -6.35 9.60
N ALA A 549 8.96 -5.18 10.15
CA ALA A 549 8.40 -3.91 9.70
C ALA A 549 8.67 -3.69 8.20
N ASN A 550 7.70 -3.10 7.52
CA ASN A 550 7.82 -2.83 6.09
C ASN A 550 7.36 -1.39 5.80
N PRO A 551 8.29 -0.51 5.37
CA PRO A 551 8.00 0.90 5.12
C PRO A 551 7.18 1.14 3.84
N THR A 552 6.73 0.08 3.17
CA THR A 552 5.92 0.17 1.96
C THR A 552 4.41 0.08 2.25
N ALA A 553 3.59 0.17 1.21
CA ALA A 553 2.14 0.02 1.31
C ALA A 553 1.67 -1.38 1.78
N ALA A 554 2.54 -2.37 1.78
CA ALA A 554 2.22 -3.71 2.30
C ALA A 554 2.21 -3.75 3.84
N GLY A 555 2.92 -2.80 4.50
CA GLY A 555 3.02 -2.75 5.95
C GLY A 555 3.55 -4.03 6.58
N ALA A 556 3.43 -4.19 7.89
CA ALA A 556 3.90 -5.37 8.60
C ALA A 556 3.23 -6.67 8.10
N GLY A 557 2.01 -6.60 7.55
CA GLY A 557 1.28 -7.77 7.05
C GLY A 557 1.90 -8.51 5.86
N TRP A 558 2.96 -7.98 5.25
CA TRP A 558 3.60 -8.55 4.05
C TRP A 558 4.11 -9.98 4.23
N ASN A 559 4.48 -10.38 5.46
CA ASN A 559 4.99 -11.71 5.81
C ASN A 559 4.20 -12.38 6.94
N MET A 560 2.93 -12.03 7.13
CA MET A 560 2.12 -12.55 8.24
C MET A 560 1.97 -14.08 8.25
N ASP A 561 2.26 -14.75 7.15
CA ASP A 561 2.29 -16.21 7.05
C ASP A 561 3.48 -16.84 7.77
N ARG A 562 4.47 -16.04 8.20
CA ARG A 562 5.64 -16.47 8.97
C ARG A 562 5.52 -16.17 10.47
N TRP A 563 4.54 -15.37 10.87
CA TRP A 563 4.38 -14.94 12.24
C TRP A 563 4.09 -16.08 13.19
N VAL A 564 4.78 -16.08 14.31
CA VAL A 564 4.59 -17.03 15.41
C VAL A 564 4.54 -16.25 16.72
N LEU A 565 3.57 -16.58 17.59
CA LEU A 565 3.52 -16.10 18.95
C LEU A 565 3.76 -17.27 19.90
N LEU A 566 4.78 -17.18 20.74
CA LEU A 566 5.14 -18.15 21.76
C LEU A 566 4.77 -17.59 23.14
N LYS A 567 3.99 -18.36 23.92
CA LYS A 567 3.60 -18.02 25.31
C LYS A 567 3.80 -19.20 26.22
#